data_10d970c9e9412bfd8ca2ddd4b5c7b638
#
_entry.id   10d970c9e9412bfd8ca2ddd4b5c7b638
#
_cell.length_a   1.000
_cell.length_b   1.000
_cell.length_c   1.000
_cell.angle_alpha   90.00
_cell.angle_beta   90.00
_cell.angle_gamma   90.00
#
_symmetry.space_group_name_H-M   'P 1'
#
loop_
_entity.id
_entity.type
_entity.pdbx_description
1 polymer ?
#
loop_
_entity_poly.entity_id
_entity_poly.type
_entity_poly.pdbx_seq_one_letter_code
_entity_poly.pdbx_strand_id
1 'polypeptide(L)'
;KSPLVALVIRGDHTLNAIKAEKHPLIASPLTFASENDVRAQLMCSPGSIGPVCLNIPVLLDHAAAQLSDFVCGANSDGFHYSGTNWQRDCTAHEVLDLRNVCEGDPSPDGQGHLLIKRGIEVGHIFQLGTKYSEALQAKVLSENGRSVVMQMGCYGIGVTRVVAAAIEQNYDEKGIVWPLAIASFQLVLVAINMQKSPRVQECCEYL
;
A
#
# COMPACT_ATOMS: atom_id res chain seq x y z
N LYS A 1 -0.97 5.61 32.73
CA LYS A 1 -0.86 4.52 31.73
C LYS A 1 -1.72 4.90 30.54
N SER A 2 -1.19 4.82 29.33
CA SER A 2 -1.98 5.00 28.10
C SER A 2 -3.00 3.87 28.00
N PRO A 3 -4.26 4.15 27.61
CA PRO A 3 -5.24 3.10 27.41
C PRO A 3 -4.82 2.20 26.26
N LEU A 4 -5.03 0.89 26.37
CA LEU A 4 -4.82 -0.07 25.31
C LEU A 4 -6.10 -0.28 24.51
N VAL A 5 -5.93 -0.58 23.22
CA VAL A 5 -7.01 -1.02 22.31
C VAL A 5 -6.54 -2.29 21.62
N ALA A 6 -7.39 -3.29 21.56
CA ALA A 6 -7.11 -4.52 20.85
C ALA A 6 -7.63 -4.43 19.41
N LEU A 7 -6.74 -4.69 18.44
CA LEU A 7 -7.08 -4.83 17.03
C LEU A 7 -7.10 -6.32 16.69
N VAL A 8 -8.25 -6.82 16.27
CA VAL A 8 -8.44 -8.24 15.96
C VAL A 8 -8.61 -8.44 14.47
N ILE A 9 -7.70 -9.18 13.88
CA ILE A 9 -7.72 -9.60 12.46
C ILE A 9 -7.58 -11.12 12.37
N ARG A 10 -7.88 -11.70 11.22
CA ARG A 10 -7.59 -13.13 10.97
C ARG A 10 -6.09 -13.38 11.00
N GLY A 11 -5.67 -14.58 11.39
CA GLY A 11 -4.26 -14.94 11.52
C GLY A 11 -3.48 -14.97 10.21
N ASP A 12 -4.16 -15.08 9.07
CA ASP A 12 -3.59 -15.03 7.72
C ASP A 12 -3.63 -13.63 7.08
N HIS A 13 -4.15 -12.62 7.81
CA HIS A 13 -4.21 -11.24 7.34
C HIS A 13 -3.16 -10.36 8.01
N THR A 14 -2.86 -9.22 7.40
CA THR A 14 -1.95 -8.20 7.94
C THR A 14 -2.70 -6.90 8.22
N LEU A 15 -2.35 -6.25 9.33
CA LEU A 15 -2.93 -4.97 9.72
C LEU A 15 -2.50 -3.86 8.76
N ASN A 16 -3.46 -3.00 8.40
CA ASN A 16 -3.19 -1.75 7.71
C ASN A 16 -3.17 -0.59 8.71
N ALA A 17 -1.99 -0.10 9.05
CA ALA A 17 -1.81 0.98 10.01
C ALA A 17 -2.59 2.25 9.64
N ILE A 18 -2.58 2.63 8.35
CA ILE A 18 -3.26 3.84 7.85
C ILE A 18 -4.78 3.75 8.01
N LYS A 19 -5.36 2.54 7.83
CA LYS A 19 -6.79 2.33 8.09
C LYS A 19 -7.10 2.42 9.57
N ALA A 20 -6.28 1.76 10.41
CA ALA A 20 -6.45 1.74 11.86
C ALA A 20 -6.34 3.15 12.47
N GLU A 21 -5.38 3.97 12.03
CA GLU A 21 -5.16 5.35 12.51
C GLU A 21 -6.33 6.31 12.26
N LYS A 22 -7.27 5.95 11.39
CA LYS A 22 -8.50 6.74 11.18
C LYS A 22 -9.48 6.64 12.35
N HIS A 23 -9.33 5.62 13.19
CA HIS A 23 -10.21 5.43 14.34
C HIS A 23 -9.76 6.27 15.54
N PRO A 24 -10.67 7.00 16.21
CA PRO A 24 -10.31 7.96 17.28
C PRO A 24 -9.65 7.34 18.51
N LEU A 25 -9.81 6.03 18.74
CA LEU A 25 -9.15 5.32 19.83
C LEU A 25 -7.71 4.91 19.52
N ILE A 26 -7.25 5.08 18.28
CA ILE A 26 -5.93 4.66 17.84
C ILE A 26 -5.00 5.87 17.77
N ALA A 27 -3.78 5.69 18.28
CA ALA A 27 -2.75 6.72 18.18
C ALA A 27 -2.30 6.91 16.73
N SER A 28 -2.05 8.15 16.33
CA SER A 28 -1.43 8.47 15.05
C SER A 28 -0.11 9.22 15.30
N PRO A 29 1.06 8.67 14.92
CA PRO A 29 1.24 7.37 14.25
C PRO A 29 0.90 6.17 15.16
N LEU A 30 0.43 5.09 14.52
CA LEU A 30 0.10 3.85 15.22
C LEU A 30 1.33 3.32 15.97
N THR A 31 1.15 3.06 17.24
CA THR A 31 2.21 2.53 18.10
C THR A 31 1.72 1.28 18.81
N PHE A 32 2.42 0.17 18.63
CA PHE A 32 2.13 -1.06 19.35
C PHE A 32 2.53 -0.94 20.81
N ALA A 33 1.72 -1.53 21.69
CA ALA A 33 2.04 -1.61 23.11
C ALA A 33 3.32 -2.43 23.34
N SER A 34 4.12 -2.02 24.31
CA SER A 34 5.27 -2.83 24.73
C SER A 34 4.80 -4.10 25.44
N GLU A 35 5.63 -5.14 25.45
CA GLU A 35 5.35 -6.38 26.19
C GLU A 35 5.07 -6.09 27.66
N ASN A 36 5.80 -5.16 28.26
CA ASN A 36 5.62 -4.75 29.66
C ASN A 36 4.24 -4.11 29.90
N ASP A 37 3.75 -3.27 28.98
CA ASP A 37 2.43 -2.67 29.09
C ASP A 37 1.32 -3.71 28.93
N VAL A 38 1.49 -4.64 27.99
CA VAL A 38 0.58 -5.76 27.77
C VAL A 38 0.50 -6.62 29.04
N ARG A 39 1.64 -7.08 29.57
CA ARG A 39 1.67 -7.86 30.81
C ARG A 39 1.09 -7.13 32.00
N ALA A 40 1.33 -5.83 32.13
CA ALA A 40 0.84 -5.02 33.23
C ALA A 40 -0.69 -4.80 33.20
N GLN A 41 -1.31 -4.81 32.03
CA GLN A 41 -2.73 -4.53 31.85
C GLN A 41 -3.58 -5.79 31.59
N LEU A 42 -3.03 -6.78 30.86
CA LEU A 42 -3.74 -7.99 30.45
C LEU A 42 -3.26 -9.26 31.18
N MET A 43 -2.21 -9.16 31.98
CA MET A 43 -1.66 -10.25 32.80
C MET A 43 -1.14 -11.46 32.00
N CYS A 44 -0.91 -11.30 30.70
CA CYS A 44 -0.38 -12.33 29.81
C CYS A 44 0.62 -11.76 28.79
N SER A 45 1.36 -12.63 28.11
CA SER A 45 2.27 -12.25 27.02
C SER A 45 1.50 -11.92 25.74
N PRO A 46 2.08 -11.11 24.83
CA PRO A 46 1.43 -10.75 23.54
C PRO A 46 0.95 -11.96 22.73
N GLY A 47 1.69 -13.09 22.77
CA GLY A 47 1.33 -14.32 22.03
C GLY A 47 0.13 -15.08 22.57
N SER A 48 -0.40 -14.72 23.76
CA SER A 48 -1.52 -15.40 24.41
C SER A 48 -2.76 -14.53 24.54
N ILE A 49 -2.78 -13.35 23.91
CA ILE A 49 -3.94 -12.45 23.95
C ILE A 49 -5.08 -12.99 23.09
N GLY A 50 -6.31 -12.91 23.61
CA GLY A 50 -7.52 -13.22 22.87
C GLY A 50 -8.68 -12.31 23.27
N PRO A 51 -9.77 -12.27 22.50
CA PRO A 51 -10.88 -11.36 22.74
C PRO A 51 -11.81 -11.76 23.89
N VAL A 52 -11.68 -12.99 24.41
CA VAL A 52 -12.55 -13.52 25.47
C VAL A 52 -12.21 -12.85 26.80
N CYS A 53 -13.21 -12.27 27.47
CA CYS A 53 -13.05 -11.57 28.75
C CYS A 53 -11.99 -10.46 28.75
N LEU A 54 -11.79 -9.80 27.62
CA LEU A 54 -10.81 -8.72 27.47
C LEU A 54 -11.42 -7.39 27.94
N ASN A 55 -10.84 -6.76 28.96
CA ASN A 55 -11.35 -5.53 29.58
C ASN A 55 -10.80 -4.23 28.94
N ILE A 56 -10.55 -4.27 27.63
CA ILE A 56 -10.16 -3.11 26.80
C ILE A 56 -11.01 -3.07 25.54
N PRO A 57 -11.14 -1.92 24.85
CA PRO A 57 -11.87 -1.86 23.60
C PRO A 57 -11.30 -2.83 22.57
N VAL A 58 -12.19 -3.57 21.90
CA VAL A 58 -11.86 -4.54 20.85
C VAL A 58 -12.40 -4.02 19.53
N LEU A 59 -11.51 -3.64 18.60
CA LEU A 59 -11.83 -3.27 17.23
C LEU A 59 -11.60 -4.49 16.35
N LEU A 60 -12.61 -4.90 15.62
CA LEU A 60 -12.67 -6.17 14.93
C LEU A 60 -12.71 -5.97 13.41
N ASP A 61 -11.85 -6.64 12.69
CA ASP A 61 -11.89 -6.63 11.23
C ASP A 61 -13.12 -7.39 10.69
N HIS A 62 -13.69 -6.89 9.58
CA HIS A 62 -14.86 -7.50 8.94
C HIS A 62 -14.69 -8.99 8.65
N ALA A 63 -13.50 -9.41 8.18
CA ALA A 63 -13.24 -10.82 7.87
C ALA A 63 -13.14 -11.68 9.13
N ALA A 64 -12.59 -11.13 10.21
CA ALA A 64 -12.52 -11.82 11.50
C ALA A 64 -13.89 -11.89 12.18
N ALA A 65 -14.77 -10.92 11.95
CA ALA A 65 -16.14 -10.91 12.47
C ALA A 65 -17.02 -12.04 11.92
N GLN A 66 -16.68 -12.59 10.77
CA GLN A 66 -17.41 -13.68 10.12
C GLN A 66 -16.94 -15.08 10.56
N LEU A 67 -15.89 -15.15 11.38
CA LEU A 67 -15.38 -16.43 11.85
C LEU A 67 -16.31 -17.07 12.89
N SER A 68 -16.45 -18.37 12.77
CA SER A 68 -17.10 -19.26 13.78
C SER A 68 -16.11 -20.34 14.19
N ASP A 69 -16.27 -20.84 15.43
CA ASP A 69 -15.45 -21.90 16.01
C ASP A 69 -13.93 -21.64 15.88
N PHE A 70 -13.52 -20.36 16.01
CA PHE A 70 -12.14 -19.97 15.82
C PHE A 70 -11.25 -20.27 17.03
N VAL A 71 -9.95 -20.25 16.80
CA VAL A 71 -8.92 -20.36 17.86
C VAL A 71 -8.40 -18.96 18.18
N CYS A 72 -8.26 -18.65 19.47
CA CYS A 72 -7.66 -17.40 19.93
C CYS A 72 -6.89 -17.62 21.25
N GLY A 73 -6.05 -16.64 21.61
CA GLY A 73 -5.39 -16.66 22.94
C GLY A 73 -6.38 -16.69 24.08
N ALA A 74 -5.98 -17.30 25.19
CA ALA A 74 -6.83 -17.44 26.40
C ALA A 74 -6.52 -16.39 27.47
N ASN A 75 -5.75 -15.35 27.16
CA ASN A 75 -5.24 -14.34 28.11
C ASN A 75 -4.47 -14.97 29.29
N SER A 76 -3.88 -16.12 29.05
CA SER A 76 -3.02 -16.87 29.95
C SER A 76 -1.86 -17.46 29.17
N ASP A 77 -0.62 -17.26 29.65
CA ASP A 77 0.57 -17.62 28.92
C ASP A 77 0.57 -19.10 28.51
N GLY A 78 0.74 -19.35 27.21
CA GLY A 78 0.78 -20.68 26.61
C GLY A 78 -0.57 -21.35 26.37
N PHE A 79 -1.69 -20.70 26.69
CA PHE A 79 -3.03 -21.27 26.51
C PHE A 79 -3.84 -20.56 25.41
N HIS A 80 -4.66 -21.36 24.71
CA HIS A 80 -5.57 -20.90 23.68
C HIS A 80 -6.95 -21.52 23.86
N TYR A 81 -7.99 -20.77 23.49
CA TYR A 81 -9.33 -21.30 23.34
C TYR A 81 -9.52 -21.84 21.92
N SER A 82 -10.28 -22.91 21.78
CA SER A 82 -10.76 -23.44 20.49
C SER A 82 -12.29 -23.46 20.50
N GLY A 83 -12.90 -23.30 19.32
CA GLY A 83 -14.35 -23.26 19.19
C GLY A 83 -14.97 -21.97 19.73
N THR A 84 -14.20 -20.87 19.73
CA THR A 84 -14.68 -19.54 20.17
C THR A 84 -15.61 -18.94 19.12
N ASN A 85 -16.68 -18.29 19.57
CA ASN A 85 -17.65 -17.62 18.71
C ASN A 85 -17.93 -16.20 19.20
N TRP A 86 -18.07 -15.28 18.26
CA TRP A 86 -18.52 -13.93 18.55
C TRP A 86 -19.94 -13.94 19.15
N GLN A 87 -20.24 -12.99 20.01
CA GLN A 87 -21.49 -12.80 20.75
C GLN A 87 -21.79 -13.87 21.81
N ARG A 88 -21.29 -15.10 21.67
CA ARG A 88 -21.41 -16.14 22.70
C ARG A 88 -20.30 -16.03 23.75
N ASP A 89 -19.05 -15.92 23.33
CA ASP A 89 -17.87 -16.00 24.21
C ASP A 89 -17.15 -14.65 24.35
N CYS A 90 -17.27 -13.80 23.34
CA CYS A 90 -16.67 -12.49 23.31
C CYS A 90 -17.46 -11.51 22.42
N THR A 91 -17.26 -10.22 22.66
CA THR A 91 -17.91 -9.14 21.89
C THR A 91 -16.88 -8.15 21.39
N ALA A 92 -17.12 -7.57 20.22
CA ALA A 92 -16.36 -6.45 19.71
C ALA A 92 -17.00 -5.13 20.12
N HIS A 93 -16.18 -4.10 20.30
CA HIS A 93 -16.64 -2.73 20.49
C HIS A 93 -17.17 -2.15 19.15
N GLU A 94 -16.42 -2.39 18.08
CA GLU A 94 -16.78 -1.96 16.73
C GLU A 94 -16.18 -2.90 15.68
N VAL A 95 -16.85 -3.03 14.51
CA VAL A 95 -16.38 -3.81 13.38
C VAL A 95 -15.96 -2.85 12.26
N LEU A 96 -14.72 -2.98 11.78
CA LEU A 96 -14.06 -2.03 10.89
C LEU A 96 -13.28 -2.75 9.78
N ASP A 97 -12.90 -2.02 8.75
CA ASP A 97 -11.91 -2.46 7.77
C ASP A 97 -10.49 -2.13 8.29
N LEU A 98 -9.78 -3.14 8.79
CA LEU A 98 -8.47 -2.97 9.44
C LEU A 98 -7.31 -3.61 8.68
N ARG A 99 -7.58 -4.47 7.69
CA ARG A 99 -6.55 -5.28 7.04
C ARG A 99 -6.07 -4.71 5.70
N ASN A 100 -4.90 -5.16 5.27
CA ASN A 100 -4.48 -5.04 3.89
C ASN A 100 -5.30 -5.99 3.01
N VAL A 101 -5.45 -5.63 1.74
CA VAL A 101 -6.02 -6.53 0.73
C VAL A 101 -5.11 -7.72 0.51
N CYS A 102 -5.71 -8.86 0.17
CA CYS A 102 -5.00 -10.09 -0.18
C CYS A 102 -5.28 -10.47 -1.64
N GLU A 103 -4.38 -11.24 -2.22
CA GLU A 103 -4.63 -11.83 -3.53
C GLU A 103 -5.86 -12.75 -3.46
N GLY A 104 -6.74 -12.64 -4.44
CA GLY A 104 -7.99 -13.37 -4.47
C GLY A 104 -9.15 -12.71 -3.73
N ASP A 105 -8.96 -11.58 -3.06
CA ASP A 105 -10.07 -10.80 -2.50
C ASP A 105 -11.05 -10.41 -3.61
N PRO A 106 -12.36 -10.36 -3.34
CA PRO A 106 -13.32 -9.88 -4.31
C PRO A 106 -13.06 -8.41 -4.67
N SER A 107 -13.21 -8.09 -5.95
CA SER A 107 -13.09 -6.71 -6.42
C SER A 107 -14.22 -5.84 -5.84
N PRO A 108 -13.96 -4.57 -5.45
CA PRO A 108 -14.97 -3.66 -4.91
C PRO A 108 -16.14 -3.39 -5.85
N ASP A 109 -15.95 -3.57 -7.16
CA ASP A 109 -17.01 -3.43 -8.17
C ASP A 109 -17.87 -4.69 -8.34
N GLY A 110 -17.57 -5.74 -7.58
CA GLY A 110 -18.26 -7.03 -7.63
C GLY A 110 -17.92 -7.88 -8.87
N GLN A 111 -16.94 -7.46 -9.67
CA GLN A 111 -16.55 -8.16 -10.91
C GLN A 111 -15.16 -8.78 -10.78
N GLY A 112 -15.11 -10.06 -10.39
CA GLY A 112 -13.86 -10.81 -10.31
C GLY A 112 -13.12 -10.66 -8.98
N HIS A 113 -11.83 -10.99 -9.02
CA HIS A 113 -10.95 -11.04 -7.86
C HIS A 113 -9.69 -10.19 -8.06
N LEU A 114 -9.13 -9.70 -6.97
CA LEU A 114 -7.90 -8.92 -6.98
C LEU A 114 -6.69 -9.79 -7.30
N LEU A 115 -5.82 -9.28 -8.18
CA LEU A 115 -4.49 -9.84 -8.44
C LEU A 115 -3.43 -8.84 -7.97
N ILE A 116 -2.48 -9.33 -7.18
CA ILE A 116 -1.38 -8.51 -6.70
C ILE A 116 -0.20 -8.63 -7.67
N LYS A 117 0.16 -7.52 -8.32
CA LYS A 117 1.28 -7.45 -9.26
C LYS A 117 2.31 -6.43 -8.77
N ARG A 118 3.58 -6.73 -9.02
CA ARG A 118 4.64 -5.73 -8.89
C ARG A 118 4.78 -4.96 -10.19
N GLY A 119 4.90 -3.66 -10.10
CA GLY A 119 5.12 -2.77 -11.24
C GLY A 119 6.31 -1.84 -10.98
N ILE A 120 6.83 -1.25 -12.06
CA ILE A 120 7.82 -0.19 -11.97
C ILE A 120 7.07 1.14 -11.89
N GLU A 121 7.27 1.88 -10.81
CA GLU A 121 6.69 3.22 -10.66
C GLU A 121 7.39 4.20 -11.59
N VAL A 122 6.71 4.61 -12.65
CA VAL A 122 7.24 5.57 -13.64
C VAL A 122 6.80 7.01 -13.35
N GLY A 123 5.73 7.20 -12.61
CA GLY A 123 5.22 8.51 -12.21
C GLY A 123 4.44 8.44 -10.91
N HIS A 124 4.34 9.58 -10.22
CA HIS A 124 3.64 9.68 -8.94
C HIS A 124 2.93 11.03 -8.82
N ILE A 125 1.72 11.00 -8.28
CA ILE A 125 0.96 12.19 -7.88
C ILE A 125 1.02 12.31 -6.37
N PHE A 126 1.52 13.45 -5.89
CA PHE A 126 1.61 13.74 -4.47
C PHE A 126 0.52 14.72 -4.06
N GLN A 127 -0.35 14.29 -3.18
CA GLN A 127 -1.35 15.16 -2.54
C GLN A 127 -0.72 15.80 -1.30
N LEU A 128 -0.19 17.00 -1.44
CA LEU A 128 0.58 17.68 -0.39
C LEU A 128 -0.30 18.44 0.62
N GLY A 129 -1.56 18.69 0.27
CA GLY A 129 -2.46 19.50 1.11
C GLY A 129 -1.89 20.87 1.41
N THR A 130 -1.88 21.27 2.68
CA THR A 130 -1.37 22.58 3.12
C THR A 130 0.04 22.52 3.74
N LYS A 131 0.68 21.33 3.72
CA LYS A 131 1.95 21.07 4.41
C LYS A 131 3.04 22.13 4.14
N TYR A 132 3.19 22.57 2.91
CA TYR A 132 4.18 23.57 2.53
C TYR A 132 3.59 24.96 2.43
N SER A 133 2.36 25.11 1.96
CA SER A 133 1.70 26.40 1.79
C SER A 133 1.44 27.11 3.11
N GLU A 134 1.17 26.41 4.18
CA GLU A 134 1.09 27.01 5.53
C GLU A 134 2.43 27.59 5.97
N ALA A 135 3.51 26.82 5.85
CA ALA A 135 4.86 27.27 6.21
C ALA A 135 5.33 28.46 5.35
N LEU A 136 4.98 28.48 4.08
CA LEU A 136 5.30 29.55 3.13
C LEU A 136 4.33 30.73 3.21
N GLN A 137 3.28 30.67 4.04
CA GLN A 137 2.20 31.66 4.09
C GLN A 137 1.55 31.93 2.72
N ALA A 138 1.54 30.91 1.83
CA ALA A 138 0.94 30.98 0.51
C ALA A 138 -0.58 30.95 0.62
N LYS A 139 -1.20 32.14 0.54
CA LYS A 139 -2.64 32.35 0.73
C LYS A 139 -3.23 33.06 -0.47
N VAL A 140 -4.51 32.77 -0.74
CA VAL A 140 -5.32 33.46 -1.74
C VAL A 140 -6.63 33.92 -1.14
N LEU A 141 -7.29 34.86 -1.77
CA LEU A 141 -8.64 35.24 -1.40
C LEU A 141 -9.63 34.27 -2.10
N SER A 142 -10.51 33.66 -1.31
CA SER A 142 -11.64 32.91 -1.84
C SER A 142 -12.68 33.81 -2.47
N GLU A 143 -13.63 33.25 -3.19
CA GLU A 143 -14.78 33.99 -3.79
C GLU A 143 -15.54 34.83 -2.76
N ASN A 144 -15.54 34.41 -1.51
CA ASN A 144 -16.18 35.12 -0.39
C ASN A 144 -15.24 36.16 0.29
N GLY A 145 -14.11 36.49 -0.31
CA GLY A 145 -13.13 37.43 0.21
C GLY A 145 -12.35 36.96 1.45
N ARG A 146 -12.44 35.68 1.81
CA ARG A 146 -11.67 35.11 2.94
C ARG A 146 -10.31 34.65 2.48
N SER A 147 -9.29 34.94 3.30
CA SER A 147 -7.94 34.42 3.08
C SER A 147 -7.90 32.95 3.40
N VAL A 148 -7.54 32.11 2.42
CA VAL A 148 -7.42 30.65 2.55
C VAL A 148 -6.01 30.22 2.15
N VAL A 149 -5.49 29.20 2.84
CA VAL A 149 -4.20 28.59 2.50
C VAL A 149 -4.38 27.73 1.25
N MET A 150 -3.43 27.83 0.32
CA MET A 150 -3.49 27.09 -0.94
C MET A 150 -3.32 25.58 -0.71
N GLN A 151 -4.14 24.79 -1.37
CA GLN A 151 -3.93 23.35 -1.49
C GLN A 151 -2.88 23.06 -2.55
N MET A 152 -1.96 22.15 -2.26
CA MET A 152 -0.83 21.84 -3.14
C MET A 152 -0.89 20.39 -3.61
N GLY A 153 -0.50 20.17 -4.86
CA GLY A 153 -0.19 18.89 -5.45
C GLY A 153 1.18 18.92 -6.13
N CYS A 154 1.79 17.80 -6.28
CA CYS A 154 3.03 17.64 -7.06
C CYS A 154 2.86 16.44 -8.01
N TYR A 155 3.38 16.57 -9.22
CA TYR A 155 3.23 15.59 -10.29
C TYR A 155 4.62 15.27 -10.83
N GLY A 156 5.09 14.05 -10.57
CA GLY A 156 6.43 13.62 -10.95
C GLY A 156 6.43 12.50 -11.98
N ILE A 157 7.35 12.56 -12.94
CA ILE A 157 7.65 11.46 -13.87
C ILE A 157 9.16 11.22 -13.85
N GLY A 158 9.56 9.96 -13.63
CA GLY A 158 10.96 9.55 -13.69
C GLY A 158 11.41 9.31 -15.13
N VAL A 159 11.87 10.34 -15.84
CA VAL A 159 12.22 10.26 -17.27
C VAL A 159 13.21 9.11 -17.54
N THR A 160 14.30 9.04 -16.79
CA THR A 160 15.29 7.97 -16.91
C THR A 160 14.73 6.60 -16.48
N ARG A 161 13.85 6.58 -15.51
CA ARG A 161 13.17 5.34 -15.05
C ARG A 161 12.21 4.81 -16.12
N VAL A 162 11.52 5.68 -16.87
CA VAL A 162 10.67 5.29 -18.00
C VAL A 162 11.49 4.56 -19.05
N VAL A 163 12.68 5.07 -19.39
CA VAL A 163 13.59 4.42 -20.33
C VAL A 163 14.02 3.04 -19.82
N ALA A 164 14.46 2.96 -18.57
CA ALA A 164 14.85 1.69 -17.96
C ALA A 164 13.70 0.67 -17.92
N ALA A 165 12.49 1.12 -17.57
CA ALA A 165 11.29 0.27 -17.57
C ALA A 165 10.93 -0.23 -18.98
N ALA A 166 11.07 0.64 -20.00
CA ALA A 166 10.84 0.25 -21.39
C ALA A 166 11.83 -0.82 -21.85
N ILE A 167 13.11 -0.70 -21.48
CA ILE A 167 14.13 -1.70 -21.77
C ILE A 167 13.78 -3.04 -21.10
N GLU A 168 13.44 -3.00 -19.81
CA GLU A 168 13.13 -4.21 -19.03
C GLU A 168 11.89 -4.96 -19.54
N GLN A 169 10.94 -4.24 -20.13
CA GLN A 169 9.72 -4.82 -20.68
C GLN A 169 9.79 -5.19 -22.16
N ASN A 170 10.80 -4.69 -22.90
CA ASN A 170 10.92 -4.85 -24.34
C ASN A 170 12.34 -5.27 -24.71
N TYR A 171 12.64 -6.54 -24.53
CA TYR A 171 13.90 -7.16 -24.94
C TYR A 171 13.68 -8.59 -25.41
N ASP A 172 14.62 -9.10 -26.18
CA ASP A 172 14.72 -10.51 -26.55
C ASP A 172 16.15 -11.03 -26.33
N GLU A 173 16.43 -12.24 -26.79
CA GLU A 173 17.76 -12.87 -26.69
C GLU A 173 18.87 -12.10 -27.45
N LYS A 174 18.50 -11.22 -28.37
CA LYS A 174 19.42 -10.41 -29.18
C LYS A 174 19.69 -9.04 -28.60
N GLY A 175 18.86 -8.59 -27.65
CA GLY A 175 19.03 -7.32 -26.96
C GLY A 175 17.75 -6.51 -26.79
N ILE A 176 17.88 -5.18 -26.76
CA ILE A 176 16.79 -4.25 -26.52
C ILE A 176 15.91 -4.13 -27.77
N VAL A 177 14.60 -4.28 -27.59
CA VAL A 177 13.57 -4.01 -28.60
C VAL A 177 12.89 -2.68 -28.27
N TRP A 178 13.37 -1.60 -28.86
CA TRP A 178 12.85 -0.27 -28.56
C TRP A 178 11.41 -0.08 -29.05
N PRO A 179 10.46 0.34 -28.17
CA PRO A 179 9.18 0.86 -28.63
C PRO A 179 9.37 2.07 -29.56
N LEU A 180 8.66 2.10 -30.69
CA LEU A 180 8.85 3.15 -31.70
C LEU A 180 8.71 4.58 -31.16
N ALA A 181 7.88 4.78 -30.15
CA ALA A 181 7.65 6.08 -29.54
C ALA A 181 8.89 6.68 -28.84
N ILE A 182 9.84 5.84 -28.41
CA ILE A 182 11.08 6.26 -27.72
C ILE A 182 12.35 5.75 -28.43
N ALA A 183 12.20 5.09 -29.58
CA ALA A 183 13.34 4.67 -30.38
C ALA A 183 14.09 5.89 -30.94
N SER A 184 15.40 5.91 -30.78
CA SER A 184 16.24 6.99 -31.30
C SER A 184 16.17 7.08 -32.82
N PHE A 185 15.99 5.93 -33.49
CA PHE A 185 15.89 5.80 -34.94
C PHE A 185 14.85 4.74 -35.28
N GLN A 186 14.06 4.98 -36.32
CA GLN A 186 13.11 3.99 -36.85
C GLN A 186 13.82 2.97 -37.76
N LEU A 187 14.89 3.38 -38.39
CA LEU A 187 15.71 2.57 -39.27
C LEU A 187 17.18 2.96 -39.08
N VAL A 188 18.05 1.98 -39.04
CA VAL A 188 19.50 2.18 -39.01
C VAL A 188 20.12 1.45 -40.19
N LEU A 189 20.82 2.18 -41.02
CA LEU A 189 21.58 1.63 -42.15
C LEU A 189 23.03 1.40 -41.70
N VAL A 190 23.48 0.16 -41.74
CA VAL A 190 24.88 -0.20 -41.47
C VAL A 190 25.57 -0.53 -42.75
N ALA A 191 26.29 0.45 -43.31
CA ALA A 191 27.01 0.30 -44.58
C ALA A 191 28.32 -0.46 -44.37
N ILE A 192 28.40 -1.69 -44.87
CA ILE A 192 29.63 -2.50 -44.85
C ILE A 192 30.54 -2.08 -46.01
N ASN A 193 31.79 -1.73 -45.69
CA ASN A 193 32.79 -1.31 -46.67
C ASN A 193 32.42 -0.08 -47.53
N MET A 194 31.68 0.87 -46.99
CA MET A 194 31.23 2.09 -47.68
C MET A 194 32.36 2.83 -48.35
N GLN A 195 33.56 2.94 -47.73
CA GLN A 195 34.74 3.62 -48.29
C GLN A 195 35.37 2.90 -49.50
N LYS A 196 35.05 1.61 -49.72
CA LYS A 196 35.60 0.80 -50.79
C LYS A 196 34.62 0.55 -51.95
N SER A 197 33.37 0.96 -51.80
CA SER A 197 32.31 0.69 -52.75
C SER A 197 31.43 1.93 -52.96
N PRO A 198 31.66 2.70 -54.04
CA PRO A 198 30.82 3.85 -54.42
C PRO A 198 29.34 3.49 -54.53
N ARG A 199 29.05 2.28 -55.00
CA ARG A 199 27.66 1.78 -55.13
C ARG A 199 26.95 1.62 -53.75
N VAL A 200 27.68 1.19 -52.72
CA VAL A 200 27.12 1.11 -51.36
C VAL A 200 26.86 2.50 -50.83
N GLN A 201 27.75 3.46 -51.09
CA GLN A 201 27.54 4.84 -50.68
C GLN A 201 26.31 5.44 -51.34
N GLU A 202 26.20 5.33 -52.70
CA GLU A 202 25.03 5.82 -53.45
C GLU A 202 23.70 5.20 -52.95
N CYS A 203 23.69 3.89 -52.67
CA CYS A 203 22.49 3.24 -52.12
C CYS A 203 22.13 3.76 -50.72
N CYS A 204 23.10 4.02 -49.85
CA CYS A 204 22.85 4.56 -48.50
C CYS A 204 22.39 6.02 -48.54
N GLU A 205 22.84 6.80 -49.53
CA GLU A 205 22.40 8.20 -49.71
C GLU A 205 20.99 8.29 -50.33
N TYR A 206 20.58 7.26 -51.06
CA TYR A 206 19.24 7.19 -51.68
C TYR A 206 18.16 6.74 -50.71
N LEU A 207 18.47 5.90 -49.71
CA LEU A 207 17.52 5.35 -48.71
C LEU A 207 17.34 6.31 -47.55
#